data_21ffb39a2c73b5055acdec35d50ab3af
#
_entry.id   21ffb39a2c73b5055acdec35d50ab3af
#
_cell.length_a   1.000
_cell.length_b   1.000
_cell.length_c   1.000
_cell.angle_alpha   90.00
_cell.angle_beta   90.00
_cell.angle_gamma   90.00
#
_symmetry.space_group_name_H-M   'P 1'
#
loop_
_entity.id
_entity.type
_entity.pdbx_description
1 polymer ?
#
loop_
_entity_poly.entity_id
_entity_poly.type
_entity_poly.pdbx_seq_one_letter_code
_entity_poly.pdbx_strand_id
1 'polypeptide(L)'
;MEFNMKKEAGFTTNFPYGELHIAGDEEYGFRPYQLMVSSIAVCSGGVLRKILEKKRIAFSDLRIQADVTRNDEKAGRIEKIHLHYIITGEDLPLDKIEKSIELARKNCSMLQSVINSIEVTETFKIK
;
A
#
# COMPACT_ATOMS: atom_id res chain seq x y z
N MET A 1 -5.47 -9.67 18.67
CA MET A 1 -5.18 -10.52 17.50
C MET A 1 -4.43 -11.77 17.95
N GLU A 2 -4.78 -12.93 17.46
CA GLU A 2 -4.11 -14.17 17.80
C GLU A 2 -3.67 -14.89 16.53
N PHE A 3 -2.47 -15.43 16.55
CA PHE A 3 -1.88 -16.10 15.39
C PHE A 3 -1.55 -17.54 15.79
N ASN A 4 -2.10 -18.49 15.05
CA ASN A 4 -1.97 -19.91 15.35
C ASN A 4 -1.05 -20.60 14.34
N MET A 5 -0.07 -21.33 14.84
CA MET A 5 0.90 -22.05 14.02
C MET A 5 0.21 -23.12 13.17
N LYS A 6 0.56 -23.15 11.89
CA LYS A 6 0.10 -24.19 10.97
C LYS A 6 1.06 -25.37 10.99
N LYS A 7 0.55 -26.54 10.61
CA LYS A 7 1.34 -27.78 10.62
C LYS A 7 2.54 -27.73 9.66
N GLU A 8 2.31 -27.25 8.44
CA GLU A 8 3.35 -27.26 7.39
C GLU A 8 4.27 -26.04 7.51
N ALA A 9 3.72 -24.86 7.44
CA ALA A 9 4.47 -23.61 7.52
C ALA A 9 3.54 -22.43 7.80
N GLY A 10 4.07 -21.42 8.49
CA GLY A 10 3.34 -20.16 8.70
C GLY A 10 2.31 -20.23 9.80
N PHE A 11 1.45 -19.23 9.77
CA PHE A 11 0.43 -18.98 10.79
C PHE A 11 -0.89 -18.59 10.14
N THR A 12 -1.97 -18.79 10.88
CA THR A 12 -3.28 -18.27 10.49
C THR A 12 -3.79 -17.30 11.53
N THR A 13 -4.63 -16.38 11.10
CA THR A 13 -5.41 -15.52 11.98
C THR A 13 -6.78 -15.28 11.36
N ASN A 14 -7.73 -14.85 12.18
CA ASN A 14 -9.07 -14.52 11.73
C ASN A 14 -9.35 -13.04 11.98
N PHE A 15 -9.77 -12.37 10.94
CA PHE A 15 -10.29 -11.00 11.00
C PHE A 15 -11.77 -11.00 10.64
N PRO A 16 -12.51 -9.92 10.90
CA PRO A 16 -13.93 -9.88 10.53
C PRO A 16 -14.21 -10.21 9.07
N TYR A 17 -13.30 -9.85 8.15
CA TYR A 17 -13.43 -10.16 6.74
C TYR A 17 -13.27 -11.66 6.45
N GLY A 18 -12.36 -12.33 7.14
CA GLY A 18 -12.09 -13.75 6.91
C GLY A 18 -10.76 -14.22 7.45
N GLU A 19 -10.44 -15.46 7.13
CA GLU A 19 -9.20 -16.11 7.54
C GLU A 19 -8.02 -15.66 6.67
N LEU A 20 -6.90 -15.38 7.31
CA LEU A 20 -5.68 -14.98 6.64
C LEU A 20 -4.57 -15.98 6.94
N HIS A 21 -3.95 -16.53 5.89
CA HIS A 21 -2.79 -17.41 5.97
C HIS A 21 -1.54 -16.60 5.66
N ILE A 22 -0.56 -16.64 6.56
CA ILE A 22 0.69 -15.87 6.43
C ILE A 22 1.88 -16.82 6.58
N ALA A 23 2.77 -16.80 5.60
CA ALA A 23 3.97 -17.64 5.62
C ALA A 23 5.10 -16.99 4.82
N GLY A 24 6.35 -17.31 5.17
CA GLY A 24 7.50 -16.90 4.39
C GLY A 24 7.56 -17.58 3.02
N ASP A 25 6.95 -18.75 2.92
CA ASP A 25 6.82 -19.52 1.69
C ASP A 25 5.45 -19.26 1.07
N GLU A 26 5.43 -18.78 -0.17
CA GLU A 26 4.22 -18.41 -0.89
C GLU A 26 3.26 -19.57 -1.18
N GLU A 27 3.72 -20.82 -1.06
CA GLU A 27 2.84 -21.99 -1.18
C GLU A 27 1.88 -22.10 0.00
N TYR A 28 2.24 -21.53 1.15
CA TYR A 28 1.48 -21.71 2.39
C TYR A 28 0.78 -20.46 2.89
N GLY A 29 1.00 -19.32 2.26
CA GLY A 29 0.32 -18.10 2.67
C GLY A 29 0.86 -16.84 2.00
N PHE A 30 0.26 -15.73 2.34
CA PHE A 30 0.74 -14.42 1.92
C PHE A 30 2.03 -14.11 2.68
N ARG A 31 3.03 -13.61 1.96
CA ARG A 31 4.33 -13.30 2.58
C ARG A 31 4.24 -12.03 3.44
N PRO A 32 4.88 -12.02 4.62
CA PRO A 32 4.83 -10.86 5.51
C PRO A 32 5.17 -9.52 4.84
N TYR A 33 6.24 -9.46 4.03
CA TYR A 33 6.62 -8.20 3.39
C TYR A 33 5.55 -7.73 2.39
N GLN A 34 4.88 -8.66 1.69
CA GLN A 34 3.81 -8.32 0.76
C GLN A 34 2.61 -7.73 1.49
N LEU A 35 2.29 -8.25 2.67
CA LEU A 35 1.22 -7.70 3.49
C LEU A 35 1.55 -6.30 3.99
N MET A 36 2.79 -6.06 4.39
CA MET A 36 3.24 -4.74 4.81
C MET A 36 3.14 -3.73 3.67
N VAL A 37 3.66 -4.07 2.50
CA VAL A 37 3.59 -3.21 1.31
C VAL A 37 2.13 -2.98 0.90
N SER A 38 1.31 -4.04 0.91
CA SER A 38 -0.11 -3.93 0.58
C SER A 38 -0.85 -2.99 1.52
N SER A 39 -0.57 -3.06 2.82
CA SER A 39 -1.21 -2.19 3.80
C SER A 39 -0.88 -0.72 3.55
N ILE A 40 0.37 -0.41 3.22
CA ILE A 40 0.82 0.96 2.92
C ILE A 40 0.20 1.45 1.61
N ALA A 41 0.30 0.66 0.54
CA ALA A 41 -0.20 1.03 -0.78
C ALA A 41 -1.73 1.24 -0.78
N VAL A 42 -2.47 0.30 -0.19
CA VAL A 42 -3.93 0.35 -0.18
C VAL A 42 -4.46 1.41 0.78
N CYS A 43 -3.78 1.64 1.90
CA CYS A 43 -4.13 2.74 2.80
C CYS A 43 -3.95 4.09 2.09
N SER A 44 -2.79 4.29 1.46
CA SER A 44 -2.51 5.52 0.70
C SER A 44 -3.50 5.71 -0.45
N GLY A 45 -3.74 4.66 -1.22
CA GLY A 45 -4.70 4.68 -2.33
C GLY A 45 -6.13 4.94 -1.87
N GLY A 46 -6.53 4.34 -0.76
CA GLY A 46 -7.86 4.54 -0.18
C GLY A 46 -8.08 5.97 0.30
N VAL A 47 -7.07 6.56 0.94
CA VAL A 47 -7.12 7.97 1.35
C VAL A 47 -7.17 8.87 0.13
N LEU A 48 -6.33 8.61 -0.88
CA LEU A 48 -6.32 9.38 -2.13
C LEU A 48 -7.68 9.32 -2.81
N ARG A 49 -8.27 8.13 -2.93
CA ARG A 49 -9.58 7.94 -3.52
C ARG A 49 -10.63 8.83 -2.85
N LYS A 50 -10.68 8.82 -1.53
CA LYS A 50 -11.62 9.66 -0.76
C LYS A 50 -11.39 11.16 -0.97
N ILE A 51 -10.14 11.58 -1.06
CA ILE A 51 -9.80 12.99 -1.31
C ILE A 51 -10.26 13.42 -2.69
N LEU A 52 -10.00 12.60 -3.72
CA LEU A 52 -10.42 12.89 -5.08
C LEU A 52 -11.95 12.96 -5.19
N GLU A 53 -12.66 12.05 -4.54
CA GLU A 53 -14.12 12.06 -4.48
C GLU A 53 -14.64 13.32 -3.79
N LYS A 54 -14.05 13.70 -2.66
CA LYS A 54 -14.41 14.92 -1.90
C LYS A 54 -14.20 16.18 -2.70
N LYS A 55 -13.13 16.23 -3.48
CA LYS A 55 -12.82 17.36 -4.37
C LYS A 55 -13.66 17.36 -5.65
N ARG A 56 -14.52 16.34 -5.82
CA ARG A 56 -15.36 16.15 -7.01
C ARG A 56 -14.55 16.06 -8.30
N ILE A 57 -13.39 15.43 -8.22
CA ILE A 57 -12.57 15.13 -9.39
C ILE A 57 -13.12 13.86 -10.03
N ALA A 58 -13.55 13.97 -11.28
CA ALA A 58 -14.21 12.88 -12.00
C ALA A 58 -13.19 11.89 -12.58
N PHE A 59 -12.68 10.98 -11.75
CA PHE A 59 -11.83 9.88 -12.19
C PHE A 59 -12.67 8.61 -12.32
N SER A 60 -12.32 7.75 -13.26
CA SER A 60 -13.03 6.47 -13.48
C SER A 60 -12.30 5.27 -12.92
N ASP A 61 -10.98 5.38 -12.73
CA ASP A 61 -10.17 4.28 -12.19
C ASP A 61 -8.93 4.82 -11.47
N LEU A 62 -8.48 4.07 -10.50
CA LEU A 62 -7.26 4.35 -9.74
C LEU A 62 -6.50 3.04 -9.53
N ARG A 63 -5.33 2.93 -10.13
CA ARG A 63 -4.43 1.79 -9.95
C ARG A 63 -3.18 2.23 -9.22
N ILE A 64 -2.62 1.31 -8.45
CA ILE A 64 -1.40 1.56 -7.69
C ILE A 64 -0.40 0.46 -8.02
N GLN A 65 0.80 0.87 -8.42
CA GLN A 65 1.93 -0.05 -8.61
C GLN A 65 2.90 0.24 -7.48
N ALA A 66 3.42 -0.80 -6.86
CA ALA A 66 4.38 -0.67 -5.76
C ALA A 66 5.66 -1.42 -6.09
N ASP A 67 6.78 -0.71 -6.05
CA ASP A 67 8.11 -1.29 -6.19
C ASP A 67 8.79 -1.27 -4.83
N VAL A 68 9.42 -2.38 -4.45
CA VAL A 68 10.00 -2.58 -3.13
C VAL A 68 11.48 -2.87 -3.22
N THR A 69 12.28 -2.15 -2.44
CA THR A 69 13.71 -2.42 -2.29
C THR A 69 13.94 -2.99 -0.90
N ARG A 70 14.56 -4.17 -0.85
CA ARG A 70 14.88 -4.87 0.40
C ARG A 70 16.40 -4.99 0.53
N ASN A 71 16.88 -5.05 1.77
CA ASN A 71 18.31 -5.17 2.05
C ASN A 71 18.63 -6.54 2.62
N ASP A 72 19.18 -7.42 1.79
CA ASP A 72 19.50 -8.80 2.16
C ASP A 72 20.57 -8.90 3.26
N GLU A 73 21.45 -7.91 3.35
CA GLU A 73 22.47 -7.85 4.38
C GLU A 73 21.91 -7.51 5.77
N LYS A 74 20.67 -7.01 5.81
CA LYS A 74 19.96 -6.64 7.03
C LYS A 74 18.62 -7.38 7.13
N ALA A 75 18.69 -8.71 7.09
CA ALA A 75 17.53 -9.60 7.23
C ALA A 75 16.43 -9.38 6.17
N GLY A 76 16.76 -8.80 5.04
CA GLY A 76 15.79 -8.50 3.99
C GLY A 76 14.79 -7.41 4.37
N ARG A 77 15.17 -6.51 5.30
CA ARG A 77 14.25 -5.44 5.71
C ARG A 77 13.87 -4.55 4.52
N ILE A 78 12.69 -4.00 4.58
CA ILE A 78 12.22 -3.07 3.54
C ILE A 78 12.91 -1.73 3.77
N GLU A 79 13.68 -1.28 2.76
CA GLU A 79 14.38 0.02 2.81
C GLU A 79 13.59 1.10 2.10
N LYS A 80 12.92 0.72 0.99
CA LYS A 80 12.26 1.68 0.12
C LYS A 80 11.02 1.09 -0.52
N ILE A 81 9.97 1.90 -0.62
CA ILE A 81 8.75 1.58 -1.36
C ILE A 81 8.46 2.75 -2.29
N HIS A 82 8.31 2.47 -3.58
CA HIS A 82 7.87 3.47 -4.54
C HIS A 82 6.44 3.17 -4.96
N LEU A 83 5.52 4.11 -4.73
CA LEU A 83 4.12 4.00 -5.13
C LEU A 83 3.91 4.83 -6.39
N HIS A 84 3.40 4.20 -7.43
CA HIS A 84 3.04 4.87 -8.68
C HIS A 84 1.54 4.76 -8.90
N TYR A 85 0.85 5.90 -8.87
CA TYR A 85 -0.59 5.96 -9.07
C TYR A 85 -0.90 6.17 -10.55
N ILE A 86 -1.82 5.38 -11.08
CA ILE A 86 -2.33 5.54 -12.44
C ILE A 86 -3.79 5.91 -12.32
N ILE A 87 -4.11 7.15 -12.68
CA ILE A 87 -5.44 7.70 -12.52
C ILE A 87 -6.05 7.89 -13.91
N THR A 88 -7.20 7.27 -14.13
CA THR A 88 -7.90 7.34 -15.41
C THR A 88 -9.07 8.32 -15.31
N GLY A 89 -9.20 9.18 -16.31
CA GLY A 89 -10.29 10.15 -16.39
C GLY A 89 -10.02 11.18 -17.46
N GLU A 90 -11.07 11.94 -17.82
CA GLU A 90 -10.96 13.02 -18.79
C GLU A 90 -10.79 14.37 -18.09
N ASP A 91 -9.95 15.22 -18.66
CA ASP A 91 -9.71 16.60 -18.17
C ASP A 91 -9.37 16.67 -16.68
N LEU A 92 -8.57 15.74 -16.21
CA LEU A 92 -8.18 15.71 -14.80
C LEU A 92 -7.21 16.86 -14.45
N PRO A 93 -7.48 17.60 -13.37
CA PRO A 93 -6.65 18.75 -12.98
C PRO A 93 -5.36 18.29 -12.30
N LEU A 94 -4.24 18.30 -13.02
CA LEU A 94 -2.94 17.80 -12.54
C LEU A 94 -2.50 18.42 -11.21
N ASP A 95 -2.63 19.74 -11.07
CA ASP A 95 -2.23 20.43 -9.83
C ASP A 95 -3.04 19.96 -8.62
N LYS A 96 -4.33 19.75 -8.80
CA LYS A 96 -5.21 19.27 -7.73
C LYS A 96 -4.91 17.83 -7.37
N ILE A 97 -4.54 17.02 -8.36
CA ILE A 97 -4.16 15.61 -8.14
C ILE A 97 -2.86 15.54 -7.35
N GLU A 98 -1.86 16.32 -7.75
CA GLU A 98 -0.58 16.39 -7.04
C GLU A 98 -0.76 16.77 -5.58
N LYS A 99 -1.54 17.82 -5.32
CA LYS A 99 -1.88 18.25 -3.95
C LYS A 99 -2.66 17.19 -3.18
N SER A 100 -3.51 16.44 -3.88
CA SER A 100 -4.28 15.36 -3.27
C SER A 100 -3.38 14.21 -2.83
N ILE A 101 -2.37 13.88 -3.63
CA ILE A 101 -1.38 12.86 -3.28
C ILE A 101 -0.56 13.30 -2.06
N GLU A 102 -0.12 14.54 -2.02
CA GLU A 102 0.58 15.11 -0.85
C GLU A 102 -0.27 15.05 0.41
N LEU A 103 -1.55 15.36 0.29
CA LEU A 103 -2.50 15.30 1.40
C LEU A 103 -2.76 13.86 1.84
N ALA A 104 -2.88 12.94 0.88
CA ALA A 104 -3.05 11.52 1.16
C ALA A 104 -1.85 10.98 1.95
N ARG A 105 -0.63 11.37 1.59
CA ARG A 105 0.59 10.99 2.29
C ARG A 105 0.52 11.37 3.78
N LYS A 106 0.08 12.58 4.08
CA LYS A 106 -0.02 13.08 5.46
C LYS A 106 -1.09 12.34 6.27
N ASN A 107 -2.10 11.82 5.61
CA ASN A 107 -3.25 11.20 6.27
C ASN A 107 -3.29 9.67 6.16
N CYS A 108 -2.27 9.06 5.55
CA CYS A 108 -2.17 7.61 5.49
C CYS A 108 -1.53 7.08 6.77
N SER A 109 -2.33 6.46 7.63
CA SER A 109 -1.84 5.93 8.91
C SER A 109 -0.72 4.91 8.76
N MET A 110 -0.82 4.03 7.76
CA MET A 110 0.20 2.99 7.54
C MET A 110 1.51 3.59 7.05
N LEU A 111 1.46 4.56 6.15
CA LEU A 111 2.66 5.26 5.68
C LEU A 111 3.31 6.05 6.82
N GLN A 112 2.52 6.79 7.59
CA GLN A 112 3.01 7.56 8.73
C GLN A 112 3.65 6.65 9.80
N SER A 113 3.16 5.43 9.95
CA SER A 113 3.73 4.46 10.90
C SER A 113 5.15 4.04 10.55
N VAL A 114 5.56 4.14 9.29
CA VAL A 114 6.89 3.71 8.81
C VAL A 114 7.73 4.87 8.27
N ILE A 115 7.26 6.10 8.38
CA ILE A 115 7.87 7.28 7.74
C ILE A 115 9.36 7.48 8.06
N ASN A 116 9.80 7.11 9.25
CA ASN A 116 11.18 7.25 9.69
C ASN A 116 12.03 5.99 9.50
N SER A 117 11.45 4.91 8.99
CA SER A 117 12.13 3.63 8.81
C SER A 117 12.23 3.22 7.34
N ILE A 118 11.21 3.52 6.57
CA ILE A 118 11.13 3.16 5.15
C ILE A 118 11.00 4.44 4.32
N GLU A 119 11.85 4.57 3.31
CA GLU A 119 11.70 5.66 2.36
C GLU A 119 10.55 5.35 1.42
N VAL A 120 9.46 6.10 1.53
CA VAL A 120 8.29 5.95 0.65
C VAL A 120 8.23 7.13 -0.30
N THR A 121 8.34 6.85 -1.60
CA THR A 121 8.25 7.86 -2.66
C THR A 121 6.99 7.62 -3.48
N GLU A 122 6.48 8.68 -4.10
CA GLU A 122 5.23 8.64 -4.85
C GLU A 122 5.35 9.40 -6.18
N THR A 123 4.78 8.80 -7.23
CA THR A 123 4.61 9.45 -8.53
C THR A 123 3.22 9.11 -9.06
N PHE A 124 2.77 9.82 -10.07
CA PHE A 124 1.50 9.52 -10.71
C PHE A 124 1.54 9.81 -12.20
N LYS A 125 0.62 9.20 -12.93
CA LYS A 125 0.32 9.56 -14.32
C LYS A 125 -1.18 9.50 -14.56
N ILE A 126 -1.61 10.26 -15.53
CA ILE A 126 -3.00 10.24 -16.02
C ILE A 126 -3.04 9.32 -17.25
N LYS A 127 -4.06 8.49 -17.27
CA LYS A 127 -4.28 7.59 -18.39
C LYS A 127 -5.58 7.89 -19.10
#